data_6381ee53704abe6ef6a93cf95f07552f
#
_entry.id   6381ee53704abe6ef6a93cf95f07552f
#
_cell.length_a   1.000
_cell.length_b   1.000
_cell.length_c   1.000
_cell.angle_alpha   90.00
_cell.angle_beta   90.00
_cell.angle_gamma   90.00
#
_symmetry.space_group_name_H-M   'P 1'
#
loop_
_entity.id
_entity.type
_entity.pdbx_description
1 polymer ?
#
loop_
_entity_poly.entity_id
_entity_poly.type
_entity_poly.pdbx_seq_one_letter_code
_entity_poly.pdbx_strand_id
1 'polypeptide(L)'
;MKKRHRKKALDKLLAKAEREMAEDASRLAQINDDGSINRLAEVLARRTNAYGQTEMIIRMDASIPEYLFDRLVDANGDLFGEFRLFDNRVITAQQRKFINALCRDIKEYTGDESIDQVREDRKREFMELHQIPYFSTSELQANCSVEVASKFISYIVDFCLDNDIGLAESPLNYVDDIKHYLIKCLWTRKCALCGKKGQVHHVDAVGAGRNRKKIDHTKHHLMCLCAGCHDESHRQGQLTFMRKNHIVGIIMNQEQYEKLDYRG
;
A
#
# COMPACT_ATOMS: atom_id res chain seq x y z
N MET A 1 -30.41 -36.12 12.37
CA MET A 1 -29.87 -36.17 11.00
C MET A 1 -28.84 -35.03 10.68
N LYS A 2 -29.05 -33.77 11.03
CA LYS A 2 -28.14 -32.64 10.69
C LYS A 2 -26.68 -32.73 11.23
N LYS A 3 -26.45 -33.32 12.41
CA LYS A 3 -25.10 -33.50 13.00
C LYS A 3 -24.23 -34.50 12.21
N ARG A 4 -24.80 -35.53 11.64
CA ARG A 4 -24.08 -36.58 10.89
C ARG A 4 -23.61 -36.09 9.51
N HIS A 5 -24.37 -35.19 8.87
CA HIS A 5 -23.97 -34.53 7.61
C HIS A 5 -22.86 -33.53 7.80
N ARG A 6 -22.86 -32.73 8.89
CA ARG A 6 -21.78 -31.81 9.22
C ARG A 6 -20.47 -32.54 9.52
N LYS A 7 -20.53 -33.69 10.22
CA LYS A 7 -19.31 -34.47 10.49
C LYS A 7 -18.72 -35.03 9.19
N LYS A 8 -19.54 -35.57 8.29
CA LYS A 8 -19.09 -36.09 6.98
C LYS A 8 -18.49 -34.98 6.07
N ALA A 9 -19.02 -33.76 6.13
CA ALA A 9 -18.49 -32.63 5.38
C ALA A 9 -17.13 -32.16 5.94
N LEU A 10 -17.01 -32.14 7.27
CA LEU A 10 -15.77 -31.83 7.96
C LEU A 10 -14.66 -32.87 7.67
N ASP A 11 -15.02 -34.18 7.76
CA ASP A 11 -14.08 -35.27 7.47
C ASP A 11 -13.62 -35.27 6.00
N LYS A 12 -14.49 -34.84 5.07
CA LYS A 12 -14.11 -34.67 3.65
C LYS A 12 -13.19 -33.49 3.42
N LEU A 13 -13.41 -32.39 4.14
CA LEU A 13 -12.51 -31.19 4.09
C LEU A 13 -11.14 -31.48 4.70
N LEU A 14 -11.13 -32.23 5.81
CA LEU A 14 -9.88 -32.68 6.43
C LEU A 14 -9.10 -33.64 5.51
N ALA A 15 -9.75 -34.61 4.91
CA ALA A 15 -9.10 -35.55 3.98
C ALA A 15 -8.59 -34.86 2.69
N LYS A 16 -9.25 -33.78 2.24
CA LYS A 16 -8.78 -32.98 1.11
C LYS A 16 -7.56 -32.16 1.51
N ALA A 17 -7.62 -31.51 2.68
CA ALA A 17 -6.49 -30.75 3.24
C ALA A 17 -5.27 -31.63 3.50
N GLU A 18 -5.45 -32.86 4.00
CA GLU A 18 -4.39 -33.85 4.22
C GLU A 18 -3.72 -34.29 2.91
N ARG A 19 -4.48 -34.40 1.80
CA ARG A 19 -3.91 -34.71 0.48
C ARG A 19 -3.13 -33.53 -0.12
N GLU A 20 -3.65 -32.32 0.00
CA GLU A 20 -2.97 -31.09 -0.44
C GLU A 20 -1.69 -30.83 0.38
N MET A 21 -1.69 -31.18 1.68
CA MET A 21 -0.51 -31.12 2.55
C MET A 21 0.55 -32.19 2.24
N ALA A 22 0.15 -33.38 1.76
CA ALA A 22 1.10 -34.44 1.38
C ALA A 22 1.86 -34.14 0.09
N GLU A 23 1.28 -33.33 -0.81
CA GLU A 23 1.93 -32.87 -2.03
C GLU A 23 2.89 -31.69 -1.78
N ASP A 24 2.76 -30.96 -0.67
CA ASP A 24 3.52 -29.76 -0.30
C ASP A 24 4.52 -29.98 0.85
N ALA A 25 4.90 -31.21 1.14
CA ALA A 25 5.85 -31.58 2.21
C ALA A 25 7.26 -30.93 2.07
N SER A 26 7.51 -30.17 0.99
CA SER A 26 8.76 -29.41 0.79
C SER A 26 8.73 -28.00 1.39
N ARG A 27 7.60 -27.52 1.92
CA ARG A 27 7.48 -26.19 2.52
C ARG A 27 7.60 -26.26 4.04
N LEU A 28 8.78 -26.61 4.52
CA LEU A 28 9.12 -26.42 5.93
C LEU A 28 9.13 -24.90 6.23
N ALA A 29 8.60 -24.53 7.40
CA ALA A 29 8.70 -23.17 7.88
C ALA A 29 10.18 -22.77 7.97
N GLN A 30 10.59 -21.77 7.22
CA GLN A 30 11.94 -21.20 7.32
C GLN A 30 11.89 -20.06 8.33
N ILE A 31 12.92 -20.01 9.18
CA ILE A 31 13.13 -18.89 10.10
C ILE A 31 13.84 -17.80 9.31
N ASN A 32 13.32 -16.57 9.41
CA ASN A 32 13.97 -15.39 8.86
C ASN A 32 15.21 -15.02 9.69
N ASP A 33 16.07 -14.14 9.18
CA ASP A 33 17.29 -13.69 9.86
C ASP A 33 16.99 -12.98 11.19
N ASP A 34 15.80 -12.42 11.37
CA ASP A 34 15.32 -11.79 12.61
C ASP A 34 14.71 -12.79 13.62
N GLY A 35 14.72 -14.08 13.30
CA GLY A 35 14.14 -15.14 14.13
C GLY A 35 12.61 -15.30 13.99
N SER A 36 11.96 -14.51 13.14
CA SER A 36 10.52 -14.60 12.90
C SER A 36 10.15 -15.68 11.88
N ILE A 37 8.90 -16.13 11.90
CA ILE A 37 8.33 -17.06 10.93
C ILE A 37 7.15 -16.36 10.25
N ASN A 38 7.31 -16.00 8.97
CA ASN A 38 6.23 -15.44 8.16
C ASN A 38 5.53 -16.56 7.39
N ARG A 39 4.26 -16.83 7.72
CA ARG A 39 3.43 -17.82 7.05
C ARG A 39 2.02 -17.32 6.85
N LEU A 40 1.40 -17.77 5.78
CA LEU A 40 -0.03 -17.57 5.59
C LEU A 40 -0.79 -18.44 6.59
N ALA A 41 -1.87 -17.88 7.11
CA ALA A 41 -2.72 -18.57 8.06
C ALA A 41 -4.20 -18.29 7.74
N GLU A 42 -5.02 -19.30 7.92
CA GLU A 42 -6.46 -19.23 7.75
C GLU A 42 -7.15 -19.16 9.12
N VAL A 43 -8.06 -18.22 9.31
CA VAL A 43 -8.90 -18.14 10.50
C VAL A 43 -10.05 -19.13 10.37
N LEU A 44 -9.99 -20.22 11.12
CA LEU A 44 -10.99 -21.29 11.07
C LEU A 44 -12.24 -20.97 11.88
N ALA A 45 -12.06 -20.29 13.02
CA ALA A 45 -13.13 -19.87 13.89
C ALA A 45 -12.74 -18.65 14.68
N ARG A 46 -13.73 -17.85 15.09
CA ARG A 46 -13.56 -16.72 16.00
C ARG A 46 -14.72 -16.65 16.98
N ARG A 47 -14.47 -16.18 18.19
CA ARG A 47 -15.48 -15.81 19.17
C ARG A 47 -15.03 -14.61 19.98
N THR A 48 -15.97 -13.88 20.54
CA THR A 48 -15.70 -12.85 21.53
C THR A 48 -15.98 -13.44 22.92
N ASN A 49 -15.02 -13.36 23.82
CA ASN A 49 -15.20 -13.84 25.19
C ASN A 49 -15.95 -12.80 26.05
N ALA A 50 -16.22 -13.14 27.31
CA ALA A 50 -16.95 -12.29 28.23
C ALA A 50 -16.23 -10.96 28.56
N TYR A 51 -14.93 -10.86 28.30
CA TYR A 51 -14.11 -9.66 28.50
C TYR A 51 -13.99 -8.78 27.26
N GLY A 52 -14.73 -9.11 26.17
CA GLY A 52 -14.66 -8.37 24.92
C GLY A 52 -13.44 -8.69 24.04
N GLN A 53 -12.61 -9.67 24.43
CA GLN A 53 -11.43 -10.09 23.65
C GLN A 53 -11.85 -11.05 22.55
N THR A 54 -11.20 -10.96 21.39
CA THR A 54 -11.40 -11.88 20.27
C THR A 54 -10.46 -13.06 20.41
N GLU A 55 -11.02 -14.25 20.50
CA GLU A 55 -10.32 -15.53 20.42
C GLU A 55 -10.45 -16.10 19.02
N MET A 56 -9.37 -16.59 18.45
CA MET A 56 -9.33 -17.16 17.10
C MET A 56 -8.63 -18.49 17.07
N ILE A 57 -9.16 -19.41 16.25
CA ILE A 57 -8.49 -20.65 15.86
C ILE A 57 -7.91 -20.40 14.47
N ILE A 58 -6.60 -20.54 14.34
CA ILE A 58 -5.88 -20.33 13.08
C ILE A 58 -5.23 -21.64 12.63
N ARG A 59 -5.17 -21.84 11.32
CA ARG A 59 -4.43 -22.92 10.66
C ARG A 59 -3.35 -22.27 9.81
N MET A 60 -2.11 -22.70 10.02
CA MET A 60 -0.98 -22.25 9.20
C MET A 60 -0.85 -23.15 7.96
N ASP A 61 -0.31 -22.60 6.88
CA ASP A 61 -0.08 -23.33 5.62
C ASP A 61 1.15 -24.26 5.66
N ALA A 62 1.88 -24.24 6.77
CA ALA A 62 3.02 -25.14 7.01
C ALA A 62 3.03 -25.65 8.44
N SER A 63 3.59 -26.83 8.63
CA SER A 63 3.88 -27.34 9.98
C SER A 63 5.08 -26.62 10.57
N ILE A 64 4.95 -26.20 11.83
CA ILE A 64 6.08 -25.75 12.62
C ILE A 64 6.74 -27.01 13.21
N PRO A 65 8.02 -27.31 12.90
CA PRO A 65 8.73 -28.40 13.51
C PRO A 65 8.74 -28.29 15.04
N GLU A 66 8.65 -29.40 15.77
CA GLU A 66 8.53 -29.41 17.22
C GLU A 66 9.71 -28.70 17.91
N TYR A 67 10.94 -28.86 17.40
CA TYR A 67 12.11 -28.16 17.91
C TYR A 67 12.06 -26.62 17.79
N LEU A 68 11.28 -26.10 16.83
CA LEU A 68 11.04 -24.66 16.69
C LEU A 68 9.90 -24.22 17.62
N PHE A 69 8.89 -25.04 17.78
CA PHE A 69 7.78 -24.78 18.68
C PHE A 69 8.28 -24.60 20.11
N ASP A 70 9.15 -25.50 20.59
CA ASP A 70 9.79 -25.45 21.90
C ASP A 70 10.60 -24.16 22.15
N ARG A 71 11.10 -23.52 21.08
CA ARG A 71 11.85 -22.26 21.17
C ARG A 71 10.96 -21.01 21.17
N LEU A 72 9.72 -21.13 20.71
CA LEU A 72 8.80 -20.01 20.54
C LEU A 72 7.85 -19.86 21.72
N VAL A 73 7.70 -20.90 22.54
CA VAL A 73 6.86 -20.85 23.75
C VAL A 73 7.63 -20.23 24.92
N ASP A 74 6.92 -19.50 25.77
CA ASP A 74 7.49 -18.96 27.00
C ASP A 74 7.62 -20.03 28.10
N ALA A 75 8.06 -19.63 29.31
CA ALA A 75 8.21 -20.54 30.46
C ALA A 75 6.89 -21.18 30.93
N ASN A 76 5.74 -20.65 30.55
CA ASN A 76 4.41 -21.16 30.87
C ASN A 76 3.83 -22.06 29.77
N GLY A 77 4.55 -22.17 28.63
CA GLY A 77 4.09 -22.88 27.44
C GLY A 77 3.20 -22.03 26.54
N ASP A 78 3.11 -20.72 26.75
CA ASP A 78 2.31 -19.82 25.93
C ASP A 78 3.11 -19.34 24.73
N LEU A 79 2.44 -19.28 23.57
CA LEU A 79 3.00 -18.80 22.31
C LEU A 79 2.45 -17.40 22.02
N PHE A 80 3.35 -16.43 21.88
CA PHE A 80 3.02 -15.07 21.50
C PHE A 80 3.51 -14.76 20.09
N GLY A 81 2.75 -13.99 19.33
CA GLY A 81 3.10 -13.60 17.99
C GLY A 81 2.26 -12.43 17.50
N GLU A 82 2.74 -11.77 16.45
CA GLU A 82 1.96 -10.76 15.73
C GLU A 82 1.11 -11.43 14.67
N PHE A 83 -0.17 -11.07 14.62
CA PHE A 83 -1.11 -11.59 13.64
C PHE A 83 -1.64 -10.46 12.77
N ARG A 84 -1.38 -10.53 11.47
CA ARG A 84 -1.85 -9.55 10.49
C ARG A 84 -3.02 -10.11 9.70
N LEU A 85 -4.18 -9.44 9.82
CA LEU A 85 -5.34 -9.72 8.98
C LEU A 85 -5.21 -8.97 7.66
N PHE A 86 -5.41 -9.69 6.57
CA PHE A 86 -5.46 -9.09 5.24
C PHE A 86 -6.89 -8.68 4.90
N ASP A 87 -7.02 -7.55 4.21
CA ASP A 87 -8.29 -7.16 3.62
C ASP A 87 -8.54 -8.03 2.37
N ASN A 88 -9.47 -8.98 2.48
CA ASN A 88 -9.80 -9.92 1.39
C ASN A 88 -10.76 -9.32 0.35
N ARG A 89 -11.10 -8.03 0.44
CA ARG A 89 -11.88 -7.39 -0.61
C ARG A 89 -11.06 -7.36 -1.89
N VAL A 90 -11.70 -7.77 -2.98
CA VAL A 90 -11.07 -7.70 -4.31
C VAL A 90 -10.98 -6.27 -4.80
N ILE A 91 -10.04 -6.02 -5.69
CA ILE A 91 -9.83 -4.74 -6.37
C ILE A 91 -11.15 -4.11 -6.81
N THR A 92 -11.34 -2.84 -6.51
CA THR A 92 -12.55 -2.10 -6.89
C THR A 92 -12.54 -1.72 -8.37
N ALA A 93 -13.73 -1.49 -8.93
CA ALA A 93 -13.87 -0.97 -10.30
C ALA A 93 -13.17 0.38 -10.48
N GLN A 94 -13.15 1.22 -9.44
CA GLN A 94 -12.46 2.52 -9.47
C GLN A 94 -10.95 2.34 -9.52
N GLN A 95 -10.36 1.45 -8.69
CA GLN A 95 -8.94 1.15 -8.75
C GLN A 95 -8.52 0.60 -10.11
N ARG A 96 -9.32 -0.32 -10.70
CA ARG A 96 -9.06 -0.83 -12.07
C ARG A 96 -9.04 0.28 -13.12
N LYS A 97 -10.04 1.16 -13.09
CA LYS A 97 -10.11 2.31 -14.01
C LYS A 97 -8.90 3.22 -13.85
N PHE A 98 -8.49 3.48 -12.61
CA PHE A 98 -7.35 4.34 -12.32
C PHE A 98 -6.02 3.70 -12.77
N ILE A 99 -5.80 2.40 -12.53
CA ILE A 99 -4.64 1.66 -13.06
C ILE A 99 -4.58 1.79 -14.59
N ASN A 100 -5.71 1.61 -15.29
CA ASN A 100 -5.76 1.74 -16.74
C ASN A 100 -5.51 3.19 -17.20
N ALA A 101 -5.93 4.20 -16.43
CA ALA A 101 -5.63 5.60 -16.72
C ALA A 101 -4.12 5.87 -16.61
N LEU A 102 -3.49 5.43 -15.52
CA LEU A 102 -2.04 5.54 -15.34
C LEU A 102 -1.25 4.83 -16.45
N CYS A 103 -1.66 3.62 -16.83
CA CYS A 103 -1.02 2.89 -17.92
C CYS A 103 -1.21 3.61 -19.28
N ARG A 104 -2.32 4.31 -19.47
CA ARG A 104 -2.53 5.16 -20.65
C ARG A 104 -1.59 6.35 -20.66
N ASP A 105 -1.44 7.04 -19.52
CA ASP A 105 -0.52 8.17 -19.39
C ASP A 105 0.92 7.73 -19.70
N ILE A 106 1.34 6.56 -19.21
CA ILE A 106 2.66 5.97 -19.52
C ILE A 106 2.77 5.67 -21.01
N LYS A 107 1.78 4.97 -21.60
CA LYS A 107 1.78 4.64 -23.03
C LYS A 107 1.90 5.88 -23.91
N GLU A 108 1.16 6.93 -23.61
CA GLU A 108 1.20 8.18 -24.36
C GLU A 108 2.58 8.87 -24.29
N TYR A 109 3.26 8.72 -23.18
CA TYR A 109 4.60 9.28 -22.96
C TYR A 109 5.70 8.42 -23.60
N THR A 110 5.65 7.09 -23.45
CA THR A 110 6.69 6.16 -23.94
C THR A 110 6.51 5.80 -25.41
N GLY A 111 5.28 5.88 -25.95
CA GLY A 111 4.95 5.40 -27.28
C GLY A 111 4.73 3.90 -27.37
N ASP A 112 4.50 3.22 -26.22
CA ASP A 112 4.24 1.77 -26.17
C ASP A 112 3.03 1.35 -27.02
N GLU A 113 3.01 0.08 -27.44
CA GLU A 113 1.99 -0.41 -28.38
C GLU A 113 0.61 -0.51 -27.74
N SER A 114 0.51 -0.93 -26.46
CA SER A 114 -0.78 -1.13 -25.82
C SER A 114 -0.76 -0.84 -24.31
N ILE A 115 -1.94 -0.45 -23.77
CA ILE A 115 -2.15 -0.27 -22.33
C ILE A 115 -1.94 -1.60 -21.59
N ASP A 116 -2.32 -2.73 -22.20
CA ASP A 116 -2.20 -4.05 -21.60
C ASP A 116 -0.72 -4.44 -21.45
N GLN A 117 0.10 -4.13 -22.44
CA GLN A 117 1.55 -4.37 -22.36
C GLN A 117 2.18 -3.55 -21.24
N VAL A 118 1.91 -2.25 -21.19
CA VAL A 118 2.39 -1.37 -20.11
C VAL A 118 1.98 -1.92 -18.73
N ARG A 119 0.71 -2.32 -18.59
CA ARG A 119 0.21 -2.86 -17.32
C ARG A 119 0.94 -4.13 -16.90
N GLU A 120 1.13 -5.09 -17.83
CA GLU A 120 1.79 -6.36 -17.53
C GLU A 120 3.28 -6.15 -17.21
N ASP A 121 3.96 -5.22 -17.87
CA ASP A 121 5.37 -4.91 -17.58
C ASP A 121 5.50 -4.27 -16.19
N ARG A 122 4.66 -3.28 -15.86
CA ARG A 122 4.66 -2.68 -14.51
C ARG A 122 4.28 -3.68 -13.43
N LYS A 123 3.36 -4.62 -13.70
CA LYS A 123 3.02 -5.71 -12.78
C LYS A 123 4.22 -6.62 -12.52
N ARG A 124 4.92 -7.02 -13.57
CA ARG A 124 6.09 -7.90 -13.45
C ARG A 124 7.14 -7.27 -12.54
N GLU A 125 7.51 -6.02 -12.80
CA GLU A 125 8.47 -5.29 -11.98
C GLU A 125 8.00 -5.12 -10.53
N PHE A 126 6.74 -4.77 -10.32
CA PHE A 126 6.16 -4.64 -8.99
C PHE A 126 6.19 -5.95 -8.22
N MET A 127 5.84 -7.07 -8.86
CA MET A 127 5.86 -8.39 -8.25
C MET A 127 7.27 -8.82 -7.86
N GLU A 128 8.26 -8.57 -8.72
CA GLU A 128 9.67 -8.86 -8.46
C GLU A 128 10.20 -8.02 -7.29
N LEU A 129 9.93 -6.72 -7.31
CA LEU A 129 10.41 -5.78 -6.29
C LEU A 129 9.85 -6.09 -4.90
N HIS A 130 8.57 -6.47 -4.82
CA HIS A 130 7.87 -6.69 -3.56
C HIS A 130 7.70 -8.16 -3.19
N GLN A 131 8.26 -9.07 -4.00
CA GLN A 131 8.13 -10.53 -3.81
C GLN A 131 6.68 -10.99 -3.65
N ILE A 132 5.78 -10.39 -4.43
CA ILE A 132 4.35 -10.67 -4.41
C ILE A 132 4.04 -11.74 -5.46
N PRO A 133 3.20 -12.76 -5.16
CA PRO A 133 2.76 -13.73 -6.15
C PRO A 133 1.92 -13.07 -7.25
N TYR A 134 1.77 -13.78 -8.37
CA TYR A 134 0.97 -13.32 -9.49
C TYR A 134 -0.45 -12.90 -9.06
N PHE A 135 -0.87 -11.72 -9.53
CA PHE A 135 -2.22 -11.21 -9.32
C PHE A 135 -2.83 -10.72 -10.64
N SER A 136 -4.15 -10.82 -10.74
CA SER A 136 -4.93 -10.33 -11.89
C SER A 136 -5.81 -9.15 -11.47
N THR A 137 -5.72 -8.07 -12.22
CA THR A 137 -6.62 -6.91 -12.10
C THR A 137 -7.86 -7.04 -12.98
N SER A 138 -8.02 -8.16 -13.71
CA SER A 138 -9.16 -8.45 -14.57
C SER A 138 -10.47 -8.47 -13.79
N GLU A 139 -11.56 -8.03 -14.42
CA GLU A 139 -12.90 -8.08 -13.82
C GLU A 139 -13.40 -9.53 -13.66
N LEU A 140 -13.05 -10.39 -14.61
CA LEU A 140 -13.54 -11.79 -14.66
C LEU A 140 -12.75 -12.75 -13.76
N GLN A 141 -11.49 -12.44 -13.47
CA GLN A 141 -10.55 -13.32 -12.74
C GLN A 141 -9.73 -12.54 -11.72
N ALA A 142 -10.37 -11.58 -11.05
CA ALA A 142 -9.67 -10.77 -10.05
C ALA A 142 -9.29 -11.63 -8.85
N ASN A 143 -7.97 -11.77 -8.63
CA ASN A 143 -7.39 -12.27 -7.39
C ASN A 143 -6.52 -11.20 -6.70
N CYS A 144 -6.63 -9.96 -7.16
CA CYS A 144 -5.97 -8.79 -6.58
C CYS A 144 -6.80 -8.24 -5.43
N SER A 145 -6.24 -8.15 -4.23
CA SER A 145 -6.90 -7.48 -3.11
C SER A 145 -6.87 -5.95 -3.27
N VAL A 146 -7.77 -5.26 -2.56
CA VAL A 146 -7.76 -3.77 -2.49
C VAL A 146 -6.40 -3.25 -2.03
N GLU A 147 -5.77 -3.91 -1.05
CA GLU A 147 -4.45 -3.52 -0.53
C GLU A 147 -3.36 -3.66 -1.60
N VAL A 148 -3.29 -4.82 -2.28
CA VAL A 148 -2.32 -5.03 -3.37
C VAL A 148 -2.56 -4.04 -4.50
N ALA A 149 -3.81 -3.75 -4.85
CA ALA A 149 -4.16 -2.76 -5.86
C ALA A 149 -3.67 -1.36 -5.47
N SER A 150 -3.85 -0.93 -4.21
CA SER A 150 -3.38 0.38 -3.74
C SER A 150 -1.85 0.49 -3.77
N LYS A 151 -1.12 -0.55 -3.34
CA LYS A 151 0.34 -0.59 -3.43
C LYS A 151 0.82 -0.56 -4.88
N PHE A 152 0.16 -1.29 -5.77
CA PHE A 152 0.48 -1.29 -7.18
C PHE A 152 0.21 0.09 -7.83
N ILE A 153 -0.88 0.75 -7.45
CA ILE A 153 -1.15 2.14 -7.86
C ILE A 153 -0.03 3.07 -7.39
N SER A 154 0.37 3.00 -6.11
CA SER A 154 1.45 3.81 -5.57
C SER A 154 2.76 3.60 -6.32
N TYR A 155 3.09 2.33 -6.64
CA TYR A 155 4.26 2.00 -7.45
C TYR A 155 4.22 2.63 -8.86
N ILE A 156 3.07 2.55 -9.56
CA ILE A 156 2.93 3.16 -10.89
C ILE A 156 3.01 4.69 -10.80
N VAL A 157 2.40 5.29 -9.78
CA VAL A 157 2.46 6.74 -9.54
C VAL A 157 3.90 7.20 -9.29
N ASP A 158 4.66 6.47 -8.47
CA ASP A 158 6.07 6.76 -8.22
C ASP A 158 6.89 6.67 -9.51
N PHE A 159 6.65 5.65 -10.33
CA PHE A 159 7.27 5.53 -11.64
C PHE A 159 6.96 6.75 -12.54
N CYS A 160 5.71 7.18 -12.59
CA CYS A 160 5.31 8.36 -13.38
C CYS A 160 6.01 9.63 -12.88
N LEU A 161 6.05 9.83 -11.55
CA LEU A 161 6.69 11.02 -10.96
C LEU A 161 8.20 11.04 -11.22
N ASP A 162 8.88 9.89 -11.14
CA ASP A 162 10.33 9.78 -11.37
C ASP A 162 10.72 9.99 -12.84
N ASN A 163 9.83 9.65 -13.76
CA ASN A 163 10.06 9.75 -15.21
C ASN A 163 9.42 10.98 -15.86
N ASP A 164 8.96 11.95 -15.06
CA ASP A 164 8.32 13.18 -15.56
C ASP A 164 7.03 12.96 -16.36
N ILE A 165 6.37 11.81 -16.18
CA ILE A 165 5.11 11.48 -16.84
C ILE A 165 3.98 12.25 -16.16
N GLY A 166 3.22 13.03 -16.94
CA GLY A 166 2.06 13.76 -16.44
C GLY A 166 0.94 12.80 -16.06
N LEU A 167 0.25 13.09 -14.97
CA LEU A 167 -0.93 12.33 -14.53
C LEU A 167 -2.20 13.08 -14.95
N ALA A 168 -3.06 12.42 -15.71
CA ALA A 168 -4.35 13.00 -16.12
C ALA A 168 -5.33 13.11 -14.94
N GLU A 169 -5.20 12.25 -13.92
CA GLU A 169 -6.08 12.19 -12.76
C GLU A 169 -5.26 12.17 -11.46
N SER A 170 -5.78 12.80 -10.40
CA SER A 170 -5.11 12.85 -9.09
C SER A 170 -5.10 11.48 -8.40
N PRO A 171 -3.94 10.99 -7.93
CA PRO A 171 -3.84 9.69 -7.26
C PRO A 171 -4.21 9.72 -5.76
N LEU A 172 -4.53 10.87 -5.18
CA LEU A 172 -4.73 11.04 -3.73
C LEU A 172 -5.74 10.07 -3.09
N ASN A 173 -6.76 9.65 -3.86
CA ASN A 173 -7.79 8.74 -3.37
C ASN A 173 -7.44 7.24 -3.53
N TYR A 174 -6.30 6.93 -4.14
CA TYR A 174 -5.97 5.57 -4.56
C TYR A 174 -4.65 5.05 -4.02
N VAL A 175 -3.72 5.95 -3.68
CA VAL A 175 -2.43 5.58 -3.09
C VAL A 175 -2.61 5.03 -1.68
N ASP A 176 -1.76 4.10 -1.27
CA ASP A 176 -1.80 3.48 0.05
C ASP A 176 -1.14 4.36 1.13
N ASP A 177 -0.12 5.13 0.77
CA ASP A 177 0.56 6.09 1.66
C ASP A 177 0.52 7.51 1.08
N ILE A 178 -0.47 8.28 1.53
CA ILE A 178 -0.63 9.69 1.12
C ILE A 178 0.60 10.53 1.51
N LYS A 179 1.21 10.25 2.66
CA LYS A 179 2.39 10.99 3.13
C LYS A 179 3.58 10.76 2.20
N HIS A 180 3.84 9.50 1.84
CA HIS A 180 4.88 9.15 0.87
C HIS A 180 4.65 9.87 -0.47
N TYR A 181 3.44 9.80 -1.00
CA TYR A 181 3.07 10.47 -2.24
C TYR A 181 3.34 11.99 -2.19
N LEU A 182 2.93 12.67 -1.12
CA LEU A 182 3.13 14.11 -0.98
C LEU A 182 4.61 14.48 -0.86
N ILE A 183 5.42 13.66 -0.15
CA ILE A 183 6.88 13.82 -0.10
C ILE A 183 7.48 13.66 -1.50
N LYS A 184 7.06 12.63 -2.24
CA LYS A 184 7.52 12.38 -3.60
C LYS A 184 7.18 13.54 -4.53
N CYS A 185 5.98 14.11 -4.44
CA CYS A 185 5.59 15.32 -5.18
C CYS A 185 6.50 16.53 -4.88
N LEU A 186 6.92 16.69 -3.62
CA LEU A 186 7.88 17.72 -3.24
C LEU A 186 9.25 17.48 -3.88
N TRP A 187 9.77 16.26 -3.83
CA TRP A 187 11.08 15.91 -4.40
C TRP A 187 11.11 16.04 -5.93
N THR A 188 10.07 15.59 -6.61
CA THR A 188 9.96 15.63 -8.07
C THR A 188 9.44 16.97 -8.61
N ARG A 189 9.07 17.91 -7.72
CA ARG A 189 8.47 19.20 -8.09
C ARG A 189 7.21 19.05 -8.94
N LYS A 190 6.38 18.09 -8.60
CA LYS A 190 5.08 17.84 -9.22
C LYS A 190 3.94 18.31 -8.33
N CYS A 191 2.95 18.94 -8.94
CA CYS A 191 1.75 19.35 -8.22
C CYS A 191 0.98 18.12 -7.69
N ALA A 192 0.75 18.07 -6.38
CA ALA A 192 0.07 16.96 -5.74
C ALA A 192 -1.39 16.75 -6.21
N LEU A 193 -1.99 17.73 -6.90
CA LEU A 193 -3.36 17.63 -7.40
C LEU A 193 -3.46 17.28 -8.89
N CYS A 194 -2.56 17.81 -9.73
CA CYS A 194 -2.68 17.68 -11.18
C CYS A 194 -1.39 17.20 -11.87
N GLY A 195 -0.36 16.81 -11.13
CA GLY A 195 0.88 16.26 -11.66
C GLY A 195 1.74 17.23 -12.48
N LYS A 196 1.27 18.46 -12.77
CA LYS A 196 2.04 19.46 -13.51
C LYS A 196 3.24 19.94 -12.70
N LYS A 197 4.24 20.53 -13.36
CA LYS A 197 5.38 21.15 -12.69
C LYS A 197 4.89 22.12 -11.61
N GLY A 198 5.40 21.94 -10.39
CA GLY A 198 4.96 22.67 -9.21
C GLY A 198 6.10 23.33 -8.46
N GLN A 199 5.72 24.10 -7.45
CA GLN A 199 6.61 24.77 -6.53
C GLN A 199 6.27 24.37 -5.10
N VAL A 200 7.27 24.42 -4.21
CA VAL A 200 7.05 24.22 -2.78
C VAL A 200 6.22 25.36 -2.22
N HIS A 201 5.11 25.03 -1.65
CA HIS A 201 4.16 25.94 -1.00
C HIS A 201 4.14 25.67 0.50
N HIS A 202 4.31 26.75 1.28
CA HIS A 202 4.17 26.69 2.74
C HIS A 202 2.69 26.83 3.11
N VAL A 203 2.19 25.86 3.85
CA VAL A 203 0.83 25.87 4.39
C VAL A 203 0.73 26.84 5.56
N ASP A 204 1.76 26.85 6.41
CA ASP A 204 1.81 27.74 7.57
C ASP A 204 2.28 29.13 7.13
N ALA A 205 1.71 30.15 7.75
CA ALA A 205 2.15 31.54 7.52
C ALA A 205 3.59 31.73 8.02
N VAL A 206 4.49 31.96 7.09
CA VAL A 206 5.92 32.12 7.37
C VAL A 206 6.28 33.52 7.96
N GLY A 207 5.30 34.38 8.11
CA GLY A 207 5.44 35.76 8.60
C GLY A 207 5.92 36.72 7.49
N ALA A 208 5.25 37.87 7.38
CA ALA A 208 5.63 38.89 6.43
C ALA A 208 7.01 39.50 6.80
N GLY A 209 7.91 39.59 5.81
CA GLY A 209 9.19 40.26 5.98
C GLY A 209 10.35 39.39 6.48
N ARG A 210 10.16 38.10 6.73
CA ARG A 210 11.29 37.19 7.06
C ARG A 210 12.01 36.72 5.80
N ASN A 211 13.34 36.68 5.89
CA ASN A 211 14.17 36.13 4.82
C ASN A 211 13.92 34.63 4.70
N ARG A 212 13.21 34.20 3.64
CA ARG A 212 12.84 32.81 3.38
C ARG A 212 14.04 31.86 3.37
N LYS A 213 15.26 32.35 3.07
CA LYS A 213 16.50 31.54 3.11
C LYS A 213 16.98 31.21 4.54
N LYS A 214 16.43 31.84 5.57
CA LYS A 214 16.82 31.65 6.98
C LYS A 214 15.75 30.92 7.80
N ILE A 215 14.70 30.43 7.13
CA ILE A 215 13.59 29.72 7.80
C ILE A 215 13.96 28.27 7.95
N ASP A 216 13.69 27.72 9.12
CA ASP A 216 13.76 26.29 9.36
C ASP A 216 12.49 25.61 8.75
N HIS A 217 12.63 25.17 7.50
CA HIS A 217 11.52 24.57 6.75
C HIS A 217 11.03 23.25 7.33
N THR A 218 11.85 22.58 8.16
CA THR A 218 11.46 21.32 8.82
C THR A 218 10.39 21.51 9.89
N LYS A 219 10.10 22.76 10.25
CA LYS A 219 9.04 23.13 11.22
C LYS A 219 7.73 23.59 10.56
N HIS A 220 7.68 23.59 9.24
CA HIS A 220 6.54 24.09 8.49
C HIS A 220 5.90 22.97 7.66
N HIS A 221 4.58 23.03 7.54
CA HIS A 221 3.87 22.15 6.62
C HIS A 221 4.10 22.60 5.18
N LEU A 222 4.53 21.67 4.35
CA LEU A 222 4.86 21.89 2.94
C LEU A 222 3.93 21.07 2.04
N MET A 223 3.66 21.59 0.85
CA MET A 223 3.03 20.85 -0.24
C MET A 223 3.60 21.36 -1.57
N CYS A 224 3.48 20.54 -2.63
CA CYS A 224 3.86 20.98 -3.97
C CYS A 224 2.62 21.33 -4.79
N LEU A 225 2.53 22.56 -5.29
CA LEU A 225 1.42 23.03 -6.12
C LEU A 225 1.96 23.71 -7.39
N CYS A 226 1.30 23.49 -8.54
CA CYS A 226 1.54 24.29 -9.73
C CYS A 226 0.96 25.71 -9.55
N ALA A 227 1.35 26.66 -10.41
CA ALA A 227 0.88 28.03 -10.32
C ALA A 227 -0.65 28.15 -10.24
N GLY A 228 -1.38 27.41 -11.09
CA GLY A 228 -2.85 27.44 -11.08
C GLY A 228 -3.48 26.92 -9.79
N CYS A 229 -2.99 25.79 -9.25
CA CYS A 229 -3.48 25.26 -7.97
C CYS A 229 -3.07 26.14 -6.79
N HIS A 230 -1.88 26.76 -6.87
CA HIS A 230 -1.42 27.70 -5.87
C HIS A 230 -2.28 28.96 -5.83
N ASP A 231 -2.57 29.57 -6.97
CA ASP A 231 -3.47 30.72 -7.06
C ASP A 231 -4.89 30.39 -6.60
N GLU A 232 -5.38 29.17 -6.92
CA GLU A 232 -6.67 28.69 -6.44
C GLU A 232 -6.70 28.56 -4.92
N SER A 233 -5.59 28.09 -4.32
CA SER A 233 -5.50 27.96 -2.85
C SER A 233 -5.58 29.33 -2.14
N HIS A 234 -4.98 30.35 -2.73
CA HIS A 234 -5.09 31.72 -2.21
C HIS A 234 -6.48 32.32 -2.42
N ARG A 235 -7.12 32.10 -3.57
CA ARG A 235 -8.43 32.64 -3.89
C ARG A 235 -9.55 32.05 -3.03
N GLN A 236 -9.55 30.74 -2.77
CA GLN A 236 -10.56 30.06 -1.95
C GLN A 236 -10.28 30.15 -0.46
N GLY A 237 -9.07 30.52 -0.08
CA GLY A 237 -8.53 30.33 1.26
C GLY A 237 -8.01 28.93 1.49
N GLN A 238 -6.82 28.85 2.05
CA GLN A 238 -6.03 27.61 2.15
C GLN A 238 -6.76 26.44 2.81
N LEU A 239 -7.42 26.67 3.94
CA LEU A 239 -8.16 25.61 4.64
C LEU A 239 -9.32 25.06 3.82
N THR A 240 -10.06 25.93 3.12
CA THR A 240 -11.16 25.55 2.24
C THR A 240 -10.63 24.72 1.06
N PHE A 241 -9.55 25.18 0.44
CA PHE A 241 -8.88 24.47 -0.65
C PHE A 241 -8.40 23.08 -0.24
N MET A 242 -7.74 22.97 0.93
CA MET A 242 -7.23 21.70 1.43
C MET A 242 -8.37 20.71 1.71
N ARG A 243 -9.46 21.17 2.36
CA ARG A 243 -10.63 20.31 2.61
C ARG A 243 -11.30 19.84 1.34
N LYS A 244 -11.51 20.74 0.37
CA LYS A 244 -12.15 20.43 -0.91
C LYS A 244 -11.36 19.39 -1.71
N ASN A 245 -10.05 19.48 -1.69
CA ASN A 245 -9.17 18.62 -2.48
C ASN A 245 -8.61 17.43 -1.69
N HIS A 246 -9.02 17.23 -0.44
CA HIS A 246 -8.55 16.17 0.45
C HIS A 246 -7.01 16.09 0.54
N ILE A 247 -6.34 17.25 0.51
CA ILE A 247 -4.88 17.37 0.58
C ILE A 247 -4.48 17.96 1.94
N VAL A 248 -3.33 17.54 2.43
CA VAL A 248 -2.73 18.05 3.66
C VAL A 248 -1.31 18.54 3.40
N GLY A 249 -0.85 19.49 4.18
CA GLY A 249 0.56 19.82 4.24
C GLY A 249 1.30 18.79 5.08
N ILE A 250 2.56 18.53 4.76
CA ILE A 250 3.41 17.62 5.49
C ILE A 250 4.63 18.30 6.08
N ILE A 251 5.03 17.86 7.27
CA ILE A 251 6.30 18.22 7.89
C ILE A 251 7.31 17.16 7.46
N MET A 252 8.43 17.60 6.85
CA MET A 252 9.54 16.75 6.45
C MET A 252 10.58 16.70 7.57
N ASN A 253 11.16 15.51 7.81
CA ASN A 253 12.34 15.42 8.67
C ASN A 253 13.58 15.98 7.94
N GLN A 254 14.70 16.12 8.66
CA GLN A 254 15.92 16.73 8.12
C GLN A 254 16.43 15.99 6.87
N GLU A 255 16.48 14.66 6.89
CA GLU A 255 16.94 13.84 5.77
C GLU A 255 16.05 14.02 4.53
N GLN A 256 14.72 14.02 4.72
CA GLN A 256 13.74 14.23 3.65
C GLN A 256 13.87 15.65 3.05
N TYR A 257 14.13 16.65 3.92
CA TYR A 257 14.29 18.02 3.49
C TYR A 257 15.59 18.23 2.71
N GLU A 258 16.70 17.60 3.10
CA GLU A 258 17.97 17.67 2.38
C GLU A 258 17.85 17.15 0.94
N LYS A 259 17.04 16.10 0.72
CA LYS A 259 16.74 15.58 -0.62
C LYS A 259 15.90 16.55 -1.47
N LEU A 260 15.29 17.57 -0.85
CA LEU A 260 14.41 18.49 -1.57
C LEU A 260 15.16 19.42 -2.54
N ASP A 261 16.49 19.52 -2.44
CA ASP A 261 17.36 20.45 -3.20
C ASP A 261 16.71 21.85 -3.33
N TYR A 262 16.45 22.46 -2.17
CA TYR A 262 15.77 23.75 -2.09
C TYR A 262 16.69 24.86 -2.55
N ARG A 263 16.80 25.02 -3.87
CA ARG A 263 17.39 26.21 -4.50
C ARG A 263 16.27 27.24 -4.67
N GLY A 264 16.07 28.05 -3.64
CA GLY A 264 15.12 29.16 -3.64
C GLY A 264 15.59 30.33 -4.48
#